data_906c15330b07b9dc68c63ed2ffcd9427
#
_entry.id   906c15330b07b9dc68c63ed2ffcd9427
#
_cell.length_a   1.000
_cell.length_b   1.000
_cell.length_c   1.000
_cell.angle_alpha   90.00
_cell.angle_beta   90.00
_cell.angle_gamma   90.00
#
_symmetry.space_group_name_H-M   'P 1'
#
loop_
_entity.id
_entity.type
_entity.pdbx_description
1 polymer ?
#
loop_
_entity_poly.entity_id
_entity_poly.type
_entity_poly.pdbx_seq_one_letter_code
_entity_poly.pdbx_strand_id
1 'polypeptide(L)'
;TFNATSIAQADYGMEGLVFDINLAAAQIARGLADEFTQLTPNKPRFVAGVLGPTNRTASISPDVNDPGFRNVKFDELVEAYLEAIDGLVEGGVDLLMVETIFDTLNAKAAVYAIEKDFDDNNMRLPVMISGTITDHSGRTVTGQTTEAVYNSLRHAQPISFGLNCALGPDLLRPYVEEMSRISETFVSVHANAGLPNAFGGYDLTPEDMAANIKEWAESGLVNIVGGCCGTTPDHIRAMCEAVEGVMPRALPELKQAMRLSGLEPFNTDIDSLFVNVGERTNVTGSKAFARLILNGQYDEALEVAKTQVENGAQIIDINMDEGMLDAEAAMVRFLNLVASEPDIARVPIMVD
;
A
#
# COMPACT_ATOMS: atom_id res chain seq x y z
N THR A 1 4.08 -3.90 -15.86
CA THR A 1 2.67 -3.67 -16.28
C THR A 1 1.87 -2.90 -15.24
N PHE A 2 2.35 -1.73 -14.88
CA PHE A 2 1.88 -0.88 -13.77
C PHE A 2 0.35 -0.77 -13.65
N ASN A 3 -0.39 -0.56 -14.74
CA ASN A 3 -1.85 -0.38 -14.76
C ASN A 3 -2.58 -1.44 -15.62
N ALA A 4 -1.99 -2.59 -15.85
CA ALA A 4 -2.60 -3.64 -16.65
C ALA A 4 -3.55 -4.50 -15.81
N THR A 5 -4.64 -3.90 -15.35
CA THR A 5 -5.80 -4.54 -14.71
C THR A 5 -7.05 -4.28 -15.54
N SER A 6 -8.05 -5.15 -15.48
CA SER A 6 -9.32 -4.99 -16.20
C SER A 6 -10.01 -3.66 -15.85
N ILE A 7 -9.95 -3.24 -14.60
CA ILE A 7 -10.51 -1.95 -14.14
C ILE A 7 -9.83 -0.76 -14.84
N ALA A 8 -8.50 -0.74 -14.91
CA ALA A 8 -7.77 0.36 -15.55
C ALA A 8 -7.83 0.30 -17.06
N GLN A 9 -7.82 -0.88 -17.67
CA GLN A 9 -7.86 -1.06 -19.10
C GLN A 9 -9.26 -0.85 -19.71
N ALA A 10 -10.32 -0.89 -18.90
CA ALA A 10 -11.68 -0.57 -19.32
C ALA A 10 -11.82 0.87 -19.86
N ASP A 11 -11.02 1.82 -19.37
CA ASP A 11 -11.00 3.20 -19.86
C ASP A 11 -10.57 3.29 -21.34
N TYR A 12 -9.90 2.25 -21.85
CA TYR A 12 -9.40 2.15 -23.22
C TYR A 12 -10.13 1.09 -24.06
N GLY A 13 -11.13 0.40 -23.48
CA GLY A 13 -11.80 -0.75 -24.11
C GLY A 13 -10.86 -1.94 -24.34
N MET A 14 -9.87 -2.11 -23.47
CA MET A 14 -8.82 -3.13 -23.56
C MET A 14 -8.85 -4.12 -22.37
N GLU A 15 -9.95 -4.16 -21.62
CA GLU A 15 -10.12 -5.05 -20.48
C GLU A 15 -9.91 -6.53 -20.81
N GLY A 16 -10.28 -6.96 -22.01
CA GLY A 16 -10.08 -8.34 -22.47
C GLY A 16 -8.64 -8.70 -22.87
N LEU A 17 -7.68 -7.76 -22.77
CA LEU A 17 -6.28 -7.98 -23.12
C LEU A 17 -5.36 -8.03 -21.89
N VAL A 18 -5.90 -7.95 -20.69
CA VAL A 18 -5.11 -7.82 -19.44
C VAL A 18 -4.15 -8.99 -19.25
N PHE A 19 -4.63 -10.21 -19.42
CA PHE A 19 -3.78 -11.40 -19.35
C PHE A 19 -2.63 -11.33 -20.37
N ASP A 20 -2.94 -11.08 -21.63
CA ASP A 20 -1.95 -11.05 -22.73
C ASP A 20 -0.90 -9.93 -22.52
N ILE A 21 -1.31 -8.75 -22.03
CA ILE A 21 -0.39 -7.63 -21.74
C ILE A 21 0.59 -8.03 -20.63
N ASN A 22 0.09 -8.62 -19.55
CA ASN A 22 0.93 -9.04 -18.42
C ASN A 22 1.86 -10.19 -18.82
N LEU A 23 1.35 -11.18 -19.54
CA LEU A 23 2.13 -12.30 -20.07
C LEU A 23 3.28 -11.81 -20.96
N ALA A 24 2.97 -11.00 -21.96
CA ALA A 24 3.97 -10.50 -22.90
C ALA A 24 5.04 -9.65 -22.22
N ALA A 25 4.65 -8.79 -21.29
CA ALA A 25 5.59 -7.95 -20.54
C ALA A 25 6.53 -8.78 -19.67
N ALA A 26 6.00 -9.79 -18.97
CA ALA A 26 6.81 -10.70 -18.17
C ALA A 26 7.79 -11.52 -19.03
N GLN A 27 7.34 -12.04 -20.17
CA GLN A 27 8.18 -12.79 -21.09
C GLN A 27 9.32 -11.94 -21.70
N ILE A 28 9.06 -10.67 -22.05
CA ILE A 28 10.09 -9.74 -22.53
C ILE A 28 11.16 -9.53 -21.44
N ALA A 29 10.72 -9.24 -20.22
CA ALA A 29 11.62 -9.04 -19.09
C ALA A 29 12.42 -10.32 -18.77
N ARG A 30 11.78 -11.49 -18.80
CA ARG A 30 12.41 -12.79 -18.56
C ARG A 30 13.50 -13.09 -19.57
N GLY A 31 13.22 -12.90 -20.86
CA GLY A 31 14.21 -13.12 -21.93
C GLY A 31 15.47 -12.28 -21.74
N LEU A 32 15.32 -11.00 -21.40
CA LEU A 32 16.46 -10.11 -21.12
C LEU A 32 17.18 -10.50 -19.81
N ALA A 33 16.45 -10.82 -18.76
CA ALA A 33 17.05 -11.24 -17.48
C ALA A 33 17.88 -12.51 -17.65
N ASP A 34 17.44 -13.47 -18.45
CA ASP A 34 18.16 -14.72 -18.74
C ASP A 34 19.40 -14.45 -19.60
N GLU A 35 19.29 -13.63 -20.65
CA GLU A 35 20.43 -13.23 -21.48
C GLU A 35 21.55 -12.58 -20.63
N PHE A 36 21.20 -11.56 -19.84
CA PHE A 36 22.19 -10.88 -19.00
C PHE A 36 22.73 -11.75 -17.86
N THR A 37 21.93 -12.68 -17.35
CA THR A 37 22.42 -13.66 -16.36
C THR A 37 23.42 -14.61 -16.99
N GLN A 38 23.19 -15.07 -18.22
CA GLN A 38 24.15 -15.91 -18.94
C GLN A 38 25.48 -15.19 -19.19
N LEU A 39 25.43 -13.87 -19.52
CA LEU A 39 26.63 -13.06 -19.70
C LEU A 39 27.43 -12.87 -18.41
N THR A 40 26.76 -12.81 -17.27
CA THR A 40 27.35 -12.58 -15.95
C THR A 40 26.74 -13.50 -14.90
N PRO A 41 27.05 -14.81 -14.88
CA PRO A 41 26.38 -15.79 -14.02
C PRO A 41 26.50 -15.51 -12.51
N ASN A 42 27.51 -14.77 -12.10
CA ASN A 42 27.71 -14.36 -10.69
C ASN A 42 26.79 -13.20 -10.26
N LYS A 43 26.03 -12.62 -11.20
CA LYS A 43 25.06 -11.56 -10.96
C LYS A 43 23.72 -11.95 -11.60
N PRO A 44 22.95 -12.88 -11.01
CA PRO A 44 21.66 -13.28 -11.57
C PRO A 44 20.68 -12.10 -11.59
N ARG A 45 19.82 -12.06 -12.61
CA ARG A 45 18.74 -11.06 -12.75
C ARG A 45 17.42 -11.75 -12.49
N PHE A 46 16.56 -11.05 -11.76
CA PHE A 46 15.23 -11.51 -11.40
C PHE A 46 14.19 -10.57 -12.03
N VAL A 47 13.03 -11.11 -12.33
CA VAL A 47 11.91 -10.36 -12.89
C VAL A 47 10.85 -10.18 -11.80
N ALA A 48 10.53 -8.92 -11.49
CA ALA A 48 9.42 -8.59 -10.62
C ALA A 48 8.15 -8.37 -11.46
N GLY A 49 7.12 -9.15 -11.19
CA GLY A 49 5.78 -8.94 -11.70
C GLY A 49 5.11 -7.82 -10.92
N VAL A 50 4.81 -6.70 -11.59
CA VAL A 50 4.34 -5.49 -10.93
C VAL A 50 2.82 -5.39 -10.96
N LEU A 51 2.24 -5.18 -9.78
CA LEU A 51 0.84 -4.85 -9.54
C LEU A 51 0.77 -3.41 -9.03
N GLY A 52 0.42 -2.49 -9.90
CA GLY A 52 0.23 -1.09 -9.55
C GLY A 52 -1.17 -0.79 -9.02
N PRO A 53 -1.44 0.47 -8.62
CA PRO A 53 -2.77 0.89 -8.20
C PRO A 53 -3.73 0.92 -9.38
N THR A 54 -5.02 0.77 -9.08
CA THR A 54 -6.08 0.99 -10.07
C THR A 54 -6.47 2.48 -10.12
N ASN A 55 -7.15 2.89 -11.19
CA ASN A 55 -7.73 4.24 -11.34
C ASN A 55 -9.01 4.44 -10.50
N ARG A 56 -9.41 3.44 -9.71
CA ARG A 56 -10.50 3.50 -8.73
C ARG A 56 -9.98 3.11 -7.36
N THR A 57 -10.53 3.76 -6.32
CA THR A 57 -10.14 3.50 -4.94
C THR A 57 -11.32 2.97 -4.13
N ALA A 58 -11.06 2.02 -3.24
CA ALA A 58 -12.07 1.49 -2.35
C ALA A 58 -12.25 2.34 -1.07
N SER A 59 -11.33 3.25 -0.78
CA SER A 59 -11.36 4.07 0.44
C SER A 59 -11.94 5.47 0.24
N ILE A 60 -11.95 6.00 -0.99
CA ILE A 60 -12.40 7.36 -1.28
C ILE A 60 -13.64 7.33 -2.16
N SER A 61 -14.65 8.13 -1.83
CA SER A 61 -15.79 8.35 -2.71
C SER A 61 -15.41 9.23 -3.91
N PRO A 62 -15.76 8.85 -5.14
CA PRO A 62 -15.65 9.74 -6.28
C PRO A 62 -16.81 10.76 -6.35
N ASP A 63 -17.85 10.62 -5.52
CA ASP A 63 -18.99 11.54 -5.43
C ASP A 63 -18.87 12.40 -4.16
N VAL A 64 -18.67 13.70 -4.35
CA VAL A 64 -18.55 14.67 -3.25
C VAL A 64 -19.85 14.76 -2.43
N ASN A 65 -21.01 14.47 -3.02
CA ASN A 65 -22.31 14.56 -2.36
C ASN A 65 -22.70 13.25 -1.65
N ASP A 66 -22.01 12.16 -1.92
CA ASP A 66 -22.20 10.89 -1.23
C ASP A 66 -20.85 10.29 -0.78
N PRO A 67 -20.32 10.70 0.37
CA PRO A 67 -19.05 10.23 0.89
C PRO A 67 -19.02 8.72 1.19
N GLY A 68 -20.18 8.09 1.35
CA GLY A 68 -20.31 6.64 1.53
C GLY A 68 -20.35 5.83 0.25
N PHE A 69 -20.39 6.46 -0.93
CA PHE A 69 -20.39 5.76 -2.21
C PHE A 69 -18.99 5.25 -2.56
N ARG A 70 -18.92 4.11 -3.23
CA ARG A 70 -17.70 3.57 -3.85
C ARG A 70 -18.03 3.08 -5.26
N ASN A 71 -17.14 3.37 -6.21
CA ASN A 71 -17.26 2.92 -7.60
C ASN A 71 -16.47 1.65 -7.91
N VAL A 72 -15.95 1.00 -6.89
CA VAL A 72 -15.30 -0.31 -6.94
C VAL A 72 -15.44 -0.99 -5.58
N LYS A 73 -15.67 -2.30 -5.61
CA LYS A 73 -15.72 -3.15 -4.42
C LYS A 73 -14.40 -3.92 -4.26
N PHE A 74 -14.18 -4.43 -3.04
CA PHE A 74 -13.00 -5.22 -2.72
C PHE A 74 -12.86 -6.45 -3.63
N ASP A 75 -13.94 -7.22 -3.82
CA ASP A 75 -13.92 -8.43 -4.64
C ASP A 75 -13.66 -8.13 -6.11
N GLU A 76 -14.18 -7.02 -6.64
CA GLU A 76 -13.88 -6.57 -8.01
C GLU A 76 -12.40 -6.23 -8.19
N LEU A 77 -11.76 -5.65 -7.16
CA LEU A 77 -10.31 -5.43 -7.16
C LEU A 77 -9.55 -6.74 -7.12
N VAL A 78 -9.98 -7.69 -6.27
CA VAL A 78 -9.35 -9.03 -6.18
C VAL A 78 -9.39 -9.73 -7.53
N GLU A 79 -10.55 -9.77 -8.20
CA GLU A 79 -10.70 -10.37 -9.54
C GLU A 79 -9.78 -9.72 -10.57
N ALA A 80 -9.70 -8.39 -10.59
CA ALA A 80 -8.85 -7.65 -11.51
C ALA A 80 -7.35 -7.90 -11.26
N TYR A 81 -6.93 -8.06 -10.01
CA TYR A 81 -5.56 -8.41 -9.69
C TYR A 81 -5.24 -9.87 -9.98
N LEU A 82 -6.16 -10.82 -9.76
CA LEU A 82 -5.95 -12.23 -10.10
C LEU A 82 -5.64 -12.39 -11.60
N GLU A 83 -6.42 -11.78 -12.47
CA GLU A 83 -6.18 -11.85 -13.91
C GLU A 83 -4.78 -11.31 -14.30
N ALA A 84 -4.34 -10.23 -13.66
CA ALA A 84 -3.00 -9.69 -13.88
C ALA A 84 -1.90 -10.63 -13.36
N ILE A 85 -2.10 -11.24 -12.16
CA ILE A 85 -1.18 -12.21 -11.55
C ILE A 85 -1.02 -13.43 -12.45
N ASP A 86 -2.11 -13.99 -12.97
CA ASP A 86 -2.09 -15.15 -13.88
C ASP A 86 -1.16 -14.91 -15.08
N GLY A 87 -1.31 -13.76 -15.74
CA GLY A 87 -0.46 -13.41 -16.88
C GLY A 87 1.02 -13.20 -16.50
N LEU A 88 1.28 -12.55 -15.34
CA LEU A 88 2.63 -12.33 -14.86
C LEU A 88 3.34 -13.66 -14.48
N VAL A 89 2.65 -14.52 -13.75
CA VAL A 89 3.18 -15.82 -13.30
C VAL A 89 3.45 -16.74 -14.49
N GLU A 90 2.49 -16.86 -15.43
CA GLU A 90 2.69 -17.65 -16.66
C GLU A 90 3.83 -17.09 -17.51
N GLY A 91 4.04 -15.77 -17.49
CA GLY A 91 5.16 -15.10 -18.16
C GLY A 91 6.53 -15.32 -17.52
N GLY A 92 6.59 -15.96 -16.34
CA GLY A 92 7.83 -16.41 -15.70
C GLY A 92 8.49 -15.36 -14.80
N VAL A 93 7.72 -14.58 -14.06
CA VAL A 93 8.27 -13.69 -13.03
C VAL A 93 8.83 -14.48 -11.85
N ASP A 94 9.87 -13.96 -11.21
CA ASP A 94 10.52 -14.58 -10.04
C ASP A 94 9.90 -14.13 -8.72
N LEU A 95 9.22 -12.99 -8.70
CA LEU A 95 8.58 -12.39 -7.53
C LEU A 95 7.43 -11.47 -7.97
N LEU A 96 6.54 -11.14 -7.05
CA LEU A 96 5.48 -10.17 -7.25
C LEU A 96 5.76 -8.89 -6.44
N MET A 97 5.39 -7.73 -6.98
CA MET A 97 5.58 -6.44 -6.34
C MET A 97 4.29 -5.62 -6.39
N VAL A 98 3.73 -5.34 -5.23
CA VAL A 98 2.63 -4.37 -5.10
C VAL A 98 3.26 -3.00 -4.86
N GLU A 99 3.14 -2.09 -5.84
CA GLU A 99 3.84 -0.80 -5.78
C GLU A 99 2.91 0.41 -5.90
N THR A 100 3.47 1.57 -5.56
CA THR A 100 2.80 2.88 -5.65
C THR A 100 1.48 2.89 -4.85
N ILE A 101 1.51 2.26 -3.69
CA ILE A 101 0.34 2.12 -2.84
C ILE A 101 0.01 3.47 -2.22
N PHE A 102 -1.10 4.05 -2.63
CA PHE A 102 -1.67 5.27 -2.05
C PHE A 102 -3.02 5.02 -1.35
N ASP A 103 -3.59 3.81 -1.50
CA ASP A 103 -4.77 3.29 -0.83
C ASP A 103 -4.48 1.88 -0.29
N THR A 104 -4.43 1.74 1.03
CA THR A 104 -4.10 0.45 1.66
C THR A 104 -5.21 -0.57 1.54
N LEU A 105 -6.47 -0.18 1.31
CA LEU A 105 -7.55 -1.14 1.06
C LEU A 105 -7.41 -1.77 -0.33
N ASN A 106 -7.05 -0.98 -1.35
CA ASN A 106 -6.69 -1.52 -2.66
C ASN A 106 -5.48 -2.46 -2.58
N ALA A 107 -4.46 -2.08 -1.80
CA ALA A 107 -3.29 -2.93 -1.60
C ALA A 107 -3.62 -4.24 -0.86
N LYS A 108 -4.56 -4.21 0.09
CA LYS A 108 -5.07 -5.43 0.75
C LYS A 108 -5.78 -6.35 -0.25
N ALA A 109 -6.51 -5.80 -1.22
CA ALA A 109 -7.12 -6.60 -2.27
C ALA A 109 -6.06 -7.26 -3.17
N ALA A 110 -4.97 -6.54 -3.52
CA ALA A 110 -3.86 -7.09 -4.27
C ALA A 110 -3.12 -8.20 -3.48
N VAL A 111 -2.86 -7.98 -2.19
CA VAL A 111 -2.23 -8.98 -1.29
C VAL A 111 -3.13 -10.21 -1.16
N TYR A 112 -4.44 -10.02 -0.99
CA TYR A 112 -5.39 -11.13 -0.91
C TYR A 112 -5.43 -11.93 -2.22
N ALA A 113 -5.41 -11.25 -3.38
CA ALA A 113 -5.32 -11.91 -4.68
C ALA A 113 -4.05 -12.75 -4.82
N ILE A 114 -2.89 -12.22 -4.38
CA ILE A 114 -1.62 -12.93 -4.39
C ILE A 114 -1.70 -14.20 -3.52
N GLU A 115 -2.16 -14.07 -2.27
CA GLU A 115 -2.25 -15.22 -1.37
C GLU A 115 -3.26 -16.27 -1.88
N LYS A 116 -4.38 -15.82 -2.46
CA LYS A 116 -5.36 -16.71 -3.08
C LYS A 116 -4.77 -17.46 -4.27
N ASP A 117 -4.04 -16.79 -5.17
CA ASP A 117 -3.35 -17.43 -6.29
C ASP A 117 -2.34 -18.47 -5.80
N PHE A 118 -1.56 -18.14 -4.77
CA PHE A 118 -0.60 -19.06 -4.18
C PHE A 118 -1.25 -20.32 -3.59
N ASP A 119 -2.39 -20.15 -2.93
CA ASP A 119 -3.14 -21.27 -2.35
C ASP A 119 -3.78 -22.14 -3.45
N ASP A 120 -4.41 -21.51 -4.45
CA ASP A 120 -5.10 -22.19 -5.55
C ASP A 120 -4.12 -22.99 -6.43
N ASN A 121 -2.91 -22.47 -6.66
CA ASN A 121 -1.87 -23.06 -7.50
C ASN A 121 -0.80 -23.85 -6.72
N ASN A 122 -0.92 -23.93 -5.38
CA ASN A 122 0.04 -24.58 -4.50
C ASN A 122 1.50 -24.15 -4.79
N MET A 123 1.70 -22.85 -4.97
CA MET A 123 2.99 -22.22 -5.22
C MET A 123 3.18 -21.01 -4.30
N ARG A 124 4.39 -20.51 -4.17
CA ARG A 124 4.64 -19.26 -3.44
C ARG A 124 5.86 -18.55 -4.02
N LEU A 125 5.66 -17.32 -4.43
CA LEU A 125 6.72 -16.40 -4.86
C LEU A 125 7.02 -15.39 -3.76
N PRO A 126 8.25 -14.85 -3.70
CA PRO A 126 8.52 -13.70 -2.84
C PRO A 126 7.65 -12.51 -3.21
N VAL A 127 7.22 -11.75 -2.20
CA VAL A 127 6.40 -10.54 -2.41
C VAL A 127 7.17 -9.32 -1.91
N MET A 128 7.19 -8.26 -2.71
CA MET A 128 7.64 -6.93 -2.33
C MET A 128 6.44 -5.99 -2.20
N ILE A 129 6.48 -5.09 -1.22
CA ILE A 129 5.43 -4.07 -1.02
C ILE A 129 6.09 -2.69 -1.00
N SER A 130 5.49 -1.74 -1.72
CA SER A 130 6.01 -0.37 -1.82
C SER A 130 4.89 0.67 -1.78
N GLY A 131 4.89 1.50 -0.74
CA GLY A 131 3.97 2.62 -0.57
C GLY A 131 4.43 3.87 -1.32
N THR A 132 3.53 4.83 -1.47
CA THR A 132 3.87 6.14 -2.02
C THR A 132 3.39 7.27 -1.11
N ILE A 133 4.32 8.16 -0.76
CA ILE A 133 4.03 9.38 -0.02
C ILE A 133 3.80 10.48 -1.04
N THR A 134 2.60 11.02 -1.07
CA THR A 134 2.12 11.84 -2.19
C THR A 134 2.42 13.32 -2.06
N ASP A 135 2.70 13.79 -0.85
CA ASP A 135 2.96 15.20 -0.60
C ASP A 135 3.88 15.44 0.61
N HIS A 136 4.15 16.71 0.90
CA HIS A 136 4.95 17.14 2.03
C HIS A 136 4.34 16.90 3.40
N SER A 137 3.07 16.47 3.50
CA SER A 137 2.46 16.10 4.78
C SER A 137 2.95 14.74 5.31
N GLY A 138 3.62 13.97 4.45
CA GLY A 138 4.11 12.63 4.79
C GLY A 138 3.04 11.57 4.75
N ARG A 139 1.98 11.79 3.95
CA ARG A 139 0.82 10.91 3.88
C ARG A 139 0.60 10.38 2.47
N THR A 140 -0.08 9.25 2.40
CA THR A 140 -0.67 8.74 1.15
C THR A 140 -1.88 9.60 0.74
N VAL A 141 -2.42 9.39 -0.47
CA VAL A 141 -3.65 10.06 -0.93
C VAL A 141 -4.83 9.81 0.03
N THR A 142 -4.91 8.60 0.61
CA THR A 142 -5.95 8.24 1.58
C THR A 142 -5.65 8.71 3.01
N GLY A 143 -4.58 9.48 3.21
CA GLY A 143 -4.28 10.18 4.45
C GLY A 143 -3.42 9.39 5.46
N GLN A 144 -2.93 8.20 5.14
CA GLN A 144 -2.15 7.37 6.05
C GLN A 144 -0.68 7.80 6.10
N THR A 145 -0.09 7.76 7.31
CA THR A 145 1.34 7.95 7.53
C THR A 145 2.14 6.73 7.08
N THR A 146 3.45 6.87 6.92
CA THR A 146 4.37 5.77 6.55
C THR A 146 4.21 4.56 7.47
N GLU A 147 4.19 4.75 8.79
CA GLU A 147 4.03 3.65 9.75
C GLU A 147 2.62 3.06 9.72
N ALA A 148 1.57 3.87 9.48
CA ALA A 148 0.22 3.34 9.32
C ALA A 148 0.09 2.44 8.09
N VAL A 149 0.71 2.79 6.96
CA VAL A 149 0.78 1.94 5.76
C VAL A 149 1.51 0.63 6.07
N TYR A 150 2.66 0.71 6.75
CA TYR A 150 3.41 -0.47 7.16
C TYR A 150 2.58 -1.39 8.05
N ASN A 151 1.95 -0.86 9.11
CA ASN A 151 1.10 -1.63 10.02
C ASN A 151 -0.08 -2.30 9.30
N SER A 152 -0.68 -1.60 8.31
CA SER A 152 -1.82 -2.12 7.54
C SER A 152 -1.47 -3.35 6.68
N LEU A 153 -0.22 -3.46 6.21
CA LEU A 153 0.18 -4.43 5.19
C LEU A 153 1.27 -5.42 5.63
N ARG A 154 1.90 -5.22 6.82
CA ARG A 154 2.99 -6.10 7.29
C ARG A 154 2.58 -7.56 7.47
N HIS A 155 1.28 -7.84 7.63
CA HIS A 155 0.75 -9.19 7.75
C HIS A 155 1.00 -10.06 6.51
N ALA A 156 1.22 -9.44 5.33
CA ALA A 156 1.62 -10.13 4.10
C ALA A 156 3.03 -10.75 4.18
N GLN A 157 3.81 -10.46 5.21
CA GLN A 157 5.18 -10.94 5.41
C GLN A 157 6.06 -10.81 4.15
N PRO A 158 6.13 -9.61 3.53
CA PRO A 158 6.89 -9.41 2.31
C PRO A 158 8.38 -9.57 2.58
N ILE A 159 9.16 -9.91 1.52
CA ILE A 159 10.64 -9.92 1.62
C ILE A 159 11.20 -8.49 1.78
N SER A 160 10.52 -7.50 1.21
CA SER A 160 10.85 -6.10 1.41
C SER A 160 9.61 -5.24 1.53
N PHE A 161 9.72 -4.21 2.35
CA PHE A 161 8.74 -3.14 2.45
C PHE A 161 9.43 -1.81 2.19
N GLY A 162 8.86 -0.96 1.35
CA GLY A 162 9.55 0.24 0.95
C GLY A 162 8.65 1.35 0.44
N LEU A 163 9.28 2.30 -0.24
CA LEU A 163 8.63 3.48 -0.79
C LEU A 163 9.05 3.70 -2.25
N ASN A 164 8.14 4.19 -3.06
CA ASN A 164 8.46 4.58 -4.43
C ASN A 164 7.61 5.76 -4.90
N CYS A 165 8.06 6.38 -5.97
CA CYS A 165 7.33 7.41 -6.72
C CYS A 165 7.03 8.69 -5.93
N ALA A 166 6.19 9.55 -6.50
CA ALA A 166 5.70 10.87 -6.08
C ALA A 166 6.81 11.88 -5.76
N LEU A 167 7.69 11.57 -4.83
CA LEU A 167 8.74 12.49 -4.36
C LEU A 167 10.11 12.15 -4.98
N GLY A 168 10.94 13.17 -5.16
CA GLY A 168 12.37 12.99 -5.41
C GLY A 168 13.11 12.55 -4.14
N PRO A 169 14.39 12.14 -4.25
CA PRO A 169 15.11 11.55 -3.14
C PRO A 169 15.23 12.48 -1.93
N ASP A 170 15.48 13.77 -2.13
CA ASP A 170 15.62 14.74 -1.03
C ASP A 170 14.39 14.77 -0.13
N LEU A 171 13.20 14.74 -0.72
CA LEU A 171 11.92 14.81 -0.02
C LEU A 171 11.50 13.46 0.55
N LEU A 172 11.95 12.37 -0.05
CA LEU A 172 11.60 11.01 0.39
C LEU A 172 12.44 10.54 1.58
N ARG A 173 13.62 11.11 1.78
CA ARG A 173 14.59 10.68 2.80
C ARG A 173 14.04 10.50 4.21
N PRO A 174 13.26 11.44 4.80
CA PRO A 174 12.73 11.27 6.16
C PRO A 174 11.84 10.03 6.31
N TYR A 175 11.06 9.71 5.29
CA TYR A 175 10.15 8.56 5.28
C TYR A 175 10.89 7.24 5.07
N VAL A 176 12.00 7.28 4.32
CA VAL A 176 12.93 6.15 4.20
C VAL A 176 13.58 5.83 5.55
N GLU A 177 14.00 6.87 6.29
CA GLU A 177 14.57 6.71 7.64
C GLU A 177 13.53 6.14 8.62
N GLU A 178 12.29 6.63 8.56
CA GLU A 178 11.19 6.06 9.36
C GLU A 178 10.96 4.60 9.00
N MET A 179 10.82 4.26 7.71
CA MET A 179 10.64 2.89 7.24
C MET A 179 11.82 1.99 7.68
N SER A 180 13.05 2.49 7.59
CA SER A 180 14.24 1.76 8.04
C SER A 180 14.18 1.41 9.52
N ARG A 181 13.63 2.28 10.36
CA ARG A 181 13.52 2.08 11.80
C ARG A 181 12.43 1.08 12.18
N ILE A 182 11.33 1.00 11.42
CA ILE A 182 10.13 0.22 11.80
C ILE A 182 10.00 -1.10 11.06
N SER A 183 10.67 -1.29 9.92
CA SER A 183 10.50 -2.48 9.09
C SER A 183 11.30 -3.66 9.60
N GLU A 184 10.62 -4.80 9.80
CA GLU A 184 11.21 -6.11 10.14
C GLU A 184 11.82 -6.82 8.92
N THR A 185 11.53 -6.30 7.71
CA THR A 185 11.95 -6.87 6.43
C THR A 185 13.00 -5.97 5.76
N PHE A 186 13.51 -6.37 4.60
CA PHE A 186 14.38 -5.48 3.84
C PHE A 186 13.63 -4.20 3.45
N VAL A 187 14.36 -3.09 3.34
CA VAL A 187 13.83 -1.80 2.88
C VAL A 187 14.23 -1.58 1.44
N SER A 188 13.21 -1.36 0.59
CA SER A 188 13.39 -1.03 -0.84
C SER A 188 12.95 0.41 -1.12
N VAL A 189 13.69 1.12 -1.97
CA VAL A 189 13.34 2.50 -2.34
C VAL A 189 13.56 2.74 -3.83
N HIS A 190 12.54 3.31 -4.49
CA HIS A 190 12.54 3.63 -5.91
C HIS A 190 12.03 5.07 -6.09
N ALA A 191 12.92 6.05 -5.87
CA ALA A 191 12.57 7.47 -5.96
C ALA A 191 12.40 7.92 -7.42
N ASN A 192 11.63 9.00 -7.63
CA ASN A 192 11.61 9.70 -8.92
C ASN A 192 12.91 10.46 -9.16
N ALA A 193 13.24 10.72 -10.42
CA ALA A 193 14.35 11.61 -10.80
C ALA A 193 13.99 13.09 -10.54
N GLY A 194 13.62 13.42 -9.29
CA GLY A 194 13.09 14.70 -8.87
C GLY A 194 11.57 14.81 -8.99
N LEU A 195 11.05 16.02 -8.94
CA LEU A 195 9.64 16.31 -9.22
C LEU A 195 9.43 16.58 -10.71
N PRO A 196 8.24 16.31 -11.27
CA PRO A 196 7.96 16.64 -12.65
C PRO A 196 8.03 18.17 -12.87
N ASN A 197 8.72 18.60 -13.92
CA ASN A 197 8.78 20.00 -14.32
C ASN A 197 7.50 20.44 -15.05
N ALA A 198 7.40 21.72 -15.45
CA ALA A 198 6.24 22.29 -16.11
C ALA A 198 5.87 21.60 -17.45
N PHE A 199 6.78 20.84 -18.03
CA PHE A 199 6.59 20.09 -19.28
C PHE A 199 6.38 18.59 -19.05
N GLY A 200 6.27 18.16 -17.78
CA GLY A 200 6.10 16.74 -17.40
C GLY A 200 7.40 15.93 -17.46
N GLY A 201 8.56 16.56 -17.71
CA GLY A 201 9.86 15.92 -17.64
C GLY A 201 10.44 15.91 -16.23
N TYR A 202 11.59 15.24 -16.07
CA TYR A 202 12.32 15.13 -14.80
C TYR A 202 13.74 15.60 -14.99
N ASP A 203 14.24 16.44 -14.07
CA ASP A 203 15.48 17.19 -14.25
C ASP A 203 16.61 16.74 -13.31
N LEU A 204 16.36 15.84 -12.37
CA LEU A 204 17.42 15.34 -11.49
C LEU A 204 18.41 14.51 -12.30
N THR A 205 19.69 14.84 -12.18
CA THR A 205 20.74 14.14 -12.94
C THR A 205 21.06 12.77 -12.35
N PRO A 206 21.67 11.84 -13.12
CA PRO A 206 22.17 10.57 -12.61
C PRO A 206 23.13 10.73 -11.42
N GLU A 207 23.99 11.74 -11.46
CA GLU A 207 24.98 12.05 -10.42
C GLU A 207 24.32 12.52 -9.12
N ASP A 208 23.33 13.40 -9.21
CA ASP A 208 22.59 13.89 -8.04
C ASP A 208 21.76 12.78 -7.42
N MET A 209 21.09 11.97 -8.26
CA MET A 209 20.36 10.79 -7.80
C MET A 209 21.28 9.81 -7.05
N ALA A 210 22.42 9.49 -7.65
CA ALA A 210 23.41 8.58 -7.08
C ALA A 210 23.98 9.11 -5.76
N ALA A 211 24.20 10.44 -5.62
CA ALA A 211 24.67 11.04 -4.38
C ALA A 211 23.69 10.84 -3.23
N ASN A 212 22.39 11.03 -3.47
CA ASN A 212 21.34 10.78 -2.48
C ASN A 212 21.26 9.31 -2.08
N ILE A 213 21.23 8.41 -3.05
CA ILE A 213 21.16 6.96 -2.82
C ILE A 213 22.41 6.47 -2.05
N LYS A 214 23.57 7.01 -2.35
CA LYS A 214 24.80 6.72 -1.61
C LYS A 214 24.70 7.11 -0.14
N GLU A 215 24.21 8.32 0.14
CA GLU A 215 23.99 8.78 1.53
C GLU A 215 23.06 7.83 2.28
N TRP A 216 21.95 7.38 1.68
CA TRP A 216 21.04 6.45 2.32
C TRP A 216 21.68 5.08 2.60
N ALA A 217 22.48 4.58 1.64
CA ALA A 217 23.19 3.33 1.79
C ALA A 217 24.27 3.40 2.88
N GLU A 218 25.09 4.45 2.88
CA GLU A 218 26.13 4.70 3.90
C GLU A 218 25.54 4.93 5.29
N SER A 219 24.34 5.53 5.37
CA SER A 219 23.58 5.68 6.62
C SER A 219 22.88 4.38 7.07
N GLY A 220 23.00 3.29 6.31
CA GLY A 220 22.40 1.99 6.64
C GLY A 220 20.87 1.99 6.60
N LEU A 221 20.25 2.77 5.70
CA LEU A 221 18.79 2.92 5.63
C LEU A 221 18.13 1.93 4.67
N VAL A 222 18.85 1.40 3.69
CA VAL A 222 18.26 0.67 2.56
C VAL A 222 18.96 -0.66 2.28
N ASN A 223 18.23 -1.59 1.67
CA ASN A 223 18.73 -2.89 1.21
C ASN A 223 18.61 -3.01 -0.31
N ILE A 224 17.59 -2.43 -0.91
CA ILE A 224 17.28 -2.47 -2.34
C ILE A 224 17.07 -1.03 -2.79
N VAL A 225 17.75 -0.64 -3.86
CA VAL A 225 17.63 0.70 -4.43
C VAL A 225 17.34 0.64 -5.91
N GLY A 226 16.59 1.59 -6.38
CA GLY A 226 16.21 1.72 -7.79
C GLY A 226 15.62 3.09 -8.07
N GLY A 227 14.99 3.21 -9.21
CA GLY A 227 14.32 4.44 -9.61
C GLY A 227 12.89 4.18 -10.08
N CYS A 228 12.09 5.25 -10.11
CA CYS A 228 10.74 5.28 -10.62
C CYS A 228 10.64 6.29 -11.77
N CYS A 229 9.69 7.21 -11.74
CA CYS A 229 9.46 8.15 -12.84
C CYS A 229 10.70 8.99 -13.17
N GLY A 230 10.99 9.15 -14.46
CA GLY A 230 12.09 9.94 -14.96
C GLY A 230 13.48 9.29 -14.91
N THR A 231 13.63 8.12 -14.26
CA THR A 231 14.93 7.42 -14.22
C THR A 231 15.24 6.74 -15.56
N THR A 232 16.50 6.82 -15.95
CA THR A 232 17.04 6.25 -17.18
C THR A 232 18.09 5.18 -16.88
N PRO A 233 18.57 4.42 -17.86
CA PRO A 233 19.68 3.47 -17.65
C PRO A 233 20.93 4.11 -17.04
N ASP A 234 21.18 5.41 -17.32
CA ASP A 234 22.32 6.12 -16.74
C ASP A 234 22.14 6.39 -15.24
N HIS A 235 20.93 6.71 -14.80
CA HIS A 235 20.58 6.80 -13.38
C HIS A 235 20.83 5.45 -12.67
N ILE A 236 20.35 4.35 -13.25
CA ILE A 236 20.54 3.01 -12.66
C ILE A 236 22.03 2.66 -12.57
N ARG A 237 22.81 2.97 -13.61
CA ARG A 237 24.26 2.72 -13.59
C ARG A 237 24.93 3.53 -12.48
N ALA A 238 24.65 4.83 -12.41
CA ALA A 238 25.25 5.72 -11.42
C ALA A 238 24.90 5.27 -9.97
N MET A 239 23.64 4.87 -9.74
CA MET A 239 23.23 4.33 -8.43
C MET A 239 23.97 3.01 -8.11
N CYS A 240 24.08 2.07 -9.06
CA CYS A 240 24.82 0.81 -8.83
C CYS A 240 26.28 1.07 -8.47
N GLU A 241 26.94 1.99 -9.17
CA GLU A 241 28.34 2.38 -8.89
C GLU A 241 28.46 3.04 -7.50
N ALA A 242 27.50 3.89 -7.14
CA ALA A 242 27.51 4.62 -5.87
C ALA A 242 27.35 3.73 -4.64
N VAL A 243 26.65 2.60 -4.76
CA VAL A 243 26.44 1.65 -3.63
C VAL A 243 27.39 0.46 -3.67
N GLU A 244 28.32 0.39 -4.62
CA GLU A 244 29.26 -0.73 -4.73
C GLU A 244 30.14 -0.82 -3.47
N GLY A 245 30.13 -1.99 -2.83
CA GLY A 245 30.89 -2.23 -1.61
C GLY A 245 30.30 -1.64 -0.33
N VAL A 246 29.18 -0.91 -0.40
CA VAL A 246 28.48 -0.43 0.79
C VAL A 246 27.70 -1.57 1.43
N MET A 247 27.80 -1.70 2.76
CA MET A 247 27.06 -2.73 3.50
C MET A 247 25.56 -2.40 3.50
N PRO A 248 24.70 -3.38 3.20
CA PRO A 248 23.26 -3.14 3.26
C PRO A 248 22.79 -2.91 4.71
N ARG A 249 21.61 -2.29 4.84
CA ARG A 249 20.94 -2.11 6.14
C ARG A 249 20.86 -3.43 6.91
N ALA A 250 21.25 -3.42 8.17
CA ALA A 250 20.99 -4.52 9.09
C ALA A 250 19.50 -4.55 9.49
N LEU A 251 18.91 -5.74 9.58
CA LEU A 251 17.53 -5.86 10.08
C LEU A 251 17.50 -5.47 11.57
N PRO A 252 16.59 -4.58 12.00
CA PRO A 252 16.52 -4.18 13.38
C PRO A 252 15.91 -5.26 14.27
N GLU A 253 16.36 -5.34 15.50
CA GLU A 253 15.66 -6.09 16.55
C GLU A 253 14.52 -5.22 17.10
N LEU A 254 13.30 -5.53 16.69
CA LEU A 254 12.12 -4.78 17.15
C LEU A 254 11.49 -5.45 18.36
N LYS A 255 11.02 -4.63 19.30
CA LYS A 255 10.20 -5.11 20.40
C LYS A 255 8.90 -5.72 19.88
N GLN A 256 8.47 -6.81 20.52
CA GLN A 256 7.15 -7.36 20.26
C GLN A 256 6.07 -6.34 20.64
N ALA A 257 5.18 -6.04 19.73
CA ALA A 257 4.09 -5.10 19.90
C ALA A 257 2.86 -5.53 19.10
N MET A 258 1.68 -5.23 19.59
CA MET A 258 0.48 -5.22 18.78
C MET A 258 0.53 -3.96 17.91
N ARG A 259 0.40 -4.11 16.60
CA ARG A 259 0.52 -3.01 15.64
C ARG A 259 -0.78 -2.89 14.86
N LEU A 260 -1.48 -1.81 15.12
CA LEU A 260 -2.74 -1.47 14.46
C LEU A 260 -2.58 -0.13 13.72
N SER A 261 -3.54 0.20 12.89
CA SER A 261 -3.60 1.52 12.24
C SER A 261 -5.03 1.91 11.84
N GLY A 262 -5.30 3.20 11.99
CA GLY A 262 -6.20 3.94 11.14
C GLY A 262 -5.37 4.74 10.13
N LEU A 263 -5.63 6.06 9.99
CA LEU A 263 -4.72 6.96 9.27
C LEU A 263 -3.42 7.17 10.03
N GLU A 264 -3.44 7.00 11.36
CA GLU A 264 -2.29 7.03 12.25
C GLU A 264 -1.94 5.62 12.73
N PRO A 265 -0.66 5.33 13.04
CA PRO A 265 -0.30 4.07 13.66
C PRO A 265 -0.76 4.01 15.11
N PHE A 266 -1.12 2.83 15.57
CA PHE A 266 -1.41 2.57 16.96
C PHE A 266 -0.68 1.29 17.38
N ASN A 267 0.37 1.44 18.19
CA ASN A 267 1.19 0.34 18.66
C ASN A 267 1.10 0.22 20.17
N THR A 268 1.00 -1.01 20.68
CA THR A 268 1.04 -1.29 22.11
C THR A 268 2.05 -2.39 22.39
N ASP A 269 2.83 -2.23 23.43
CA ASP A 269 3.80 -3.18 23.94
C ASP A 269 3.60 -3.40 25.44
N ILE A 270 4.54 -4.10 26.09
CA ILE A 270 4.45 -4.41 27.52
C ILE A 270 4.53 -3.16 28.41
N ASP A 271 5.08 -2.07 27.90
CA ASP A 271 5.24 -0.80 28.63
C ASP A 271 4.04 0.14 28.40
N SER A 272 3.11 -0.25 27.51
CA SER A 272 1.94 0.57 27.17
C SER A 272 0.94 0.63 28.32
N LEU A 273 0.32 1.80 28.48
CA LEU A 273 -0.76 1.99 29.45
C LEU A 273 -2.06 1.35 28.97
N PHE A 274 -3.09 1.46 29.79
CA PHE A 274 -4.44 0.98 29.46
C PHE A 274 -4.94 1.55 28.12
N VAL A 275 -5.47 0.66 27.28
CA VAL A 275 -6.06 1.01 25.99
C VAL A 275 -7.56 1.21 26.14
N ASN A 276 -8.05 2.37 25.72
CA ASN A 276 -9.46 2.70 25.77
C ASN A 276 -10.14 2.37 24.45
N VAL A 277 -11.07 1.40 24.47
CA VAL A 277 -11.90 1.01 23.32
C VAL A 277 -13.27 1.68 23.48
N GLY A 278 -13.70 2.40 22.43
CA GLY A 278 -15.01 3.04 22.38
C GLY A 278 -16.08 2.10 21.83
N GLU A 279 -17.09 1.76 22.63
CA GLU A 279 -18.15 0.80 22.31
C GLU A 279 -19.54 1.42 22.10
N ARG A 280 -19.63 2.74 21.84
CA ARG A 280 -20.92 3.38 21.63
C ARG A 280 -21.47 3.23 20.21
N THR A 281 -20.65 2.80 19.26
CA THR A 281 -20.99 2.46 17.88
C THR A 281 -21.44 1.00 17.71
N ASN A 282 -22.09 0.46 18.72
CA ASN A 282 -22.56 -0.91 18.79
C ASN A 282 -24.09 -0.91 18.92
N VAL A 283 -24.81 -1.49 17.94
CA VAL A 283 -26.29 -1.52 17.91
C VAL A 283 -26.88 -2.36 19.04
N THR A 284 -26.15 -3.38 19.50
CA THR A 284 -26.56 -4.22 20.63
C THR A 284 -26.32 -3.49 21.97
N GLY A 285 -25.21 -2.80 22.11
CA GLY A 285 -24.79 -2.14 23.35
C GLY A 285 -25.35 -0.72 23.53
N SER A 286 -25.77 -0.02 22.49
CA SER A 286 -26.23 1.38 22.50
C SER A 286 -27.57 1.56 21.82
N LYS A 287 -28.65 1.68 22.62
CA LYS A 287 -30.01 1.94 22.09
C LYS A 287 -30.10 3.24 21.27
N ALA A 288 -29.28 4.23 21.61
CA ALA A 288 -29.25 5.48 20.86
C ALA A 288 -28.66 5.27 19.48
N PHE A 289 -27.54 4.58 19.38
CA PHE A 289 -26.88 4.26 18.11
C PHE A 289 -27.74 3.32 17.25
N ALA A 290 -28.31 2.26 17.85
CA ALA A 290 -29.24 1.35 17.16
C ALA A 290 -30.39 2.12 16.49
N ARG A 291 -31.01 3.05 17.22
CA ARG A 291 -32.10 3.89 16.65
C ARG A 291 -31.63 4.70 15.46
N LEU A 292 -30.44 5.29 15.51
CA LEU A 292 -29.89 6.09 14.40
C LEU A 292 -29.70 5.22 13.14
N ILE A 293 -29.05 4.07 13.31
CA ILE A 293 -28.78 3.13 12.20
C ILE A 293 -30.10 2.59 11.60
N LEU A 294 -31.03 2.12 12.43
CA LEU A 294 -32.34 1.59 11.97
C LEU A 294 -33.19 2.64 11.23
N ASN A 295 -33.00 3.93 11.55
CA ASN A 295 -33.68 5.03 10.86
C ASN A 295 -32.88 5.61 9.69
N GLY A 296 -31.71 5.07 9.35
CA GLY A 296 -30.85 5.57 8.28
C GLY A 296 -30.19 6.91 8.57
N GLN A 297 -30.10 7.31 9.84
CA GLN A 297 -29.52 8.58 10.31
C GLN A 297 -28.01 8.43 10.49
N TYR A 298 -27.29 8.19 9.39
CA TYR A 298 -25.86 7.89 9.43
C TYR A 298 -24.99 9.08 9.84
N ASP A 299 -25.41 10.31 9.49
CA ASP A 299 -24.64 11.52 9.87
C ASP A 299 -24.61 11.70 11.39
N GLU A 300 -25.74 11.52 12.06
CA GLU A 300 -25.82 11.57 13.52
C GLU A 300 -25.12 10.35 14.16
N ALA A 301 -25.06 9.21 13.47
CA ALA A 301 -24.32 8.04 13.91
C ALA A 301 -22.79 8.27 13.85
N LEU A 302 -22.30 9.01 12.85
CA LEU A 302 -20.89 9.44 12.77
C LEU A 302 -20.51 10.35 13.94
N GLU A 303 -21.39 11.24 14.37
CA GLU A 303 -21.14 12.09 15.55
C GLU A 303 -20.95 11.26 16.84
N VAL A 304 -21.59 10.07 16.93
CA VAL A 304 -21.35 9.14 18.05
C VAL A 304 -19.92 8.59 17.97
N ALA A 305 -19.45 8.19 16.78
CA ALA A 305 -18.09 7.72 16.58
C ALA A 305 -17.06 8.82 16.89
N LYS A 306 -17.27 10.03 16.35
CA LYS A 306 -16.41 11.19 16.55
C LYS A 306 -16.29 11.54 18.04
N THR A 307 -17.40 11.60 18.75
CA THR A 307 -17.43 11.88 20.21
C THR A 307 -16.57 10.87 21.00
N GLN A 308 -16.53 9.61 20.61
CA GLN A 308 -15.70 8.61 21.30
C GLN A 308 -14.21 8.92 21.12
N VAL A 309 -13.78 9.26 19.89
CA VAL A 309 -12.37 9.63 19.61
C VAL A 309 -11.99 10.90 20.34
N GLU A 310 -12.84 11.93 20.32
CA GLU A 310 -12.61 13.20 21.03
C GLU A 310 -12.49 13.01 22.55
N ASN A 311 -13.21 12.03 23.12
CA ASN A 311 -13.13 11.67 24.52
C ASN A 311 -12.04 10.63 24.85
N GLY A 312 -11.14 10.35 23.91
CA GLY A 312 -9.92 9.57 24.16
C GLY A 312 -10.03 8.08 23.85
N ALA A 313 -11.00 7.64 23.05
CA ALA A 313 -10.97 6.29 22.51
C ALA A 313 -9.79 6.16 21.54
N GLN A 314 -9.00 5.12 21.73
CA GLN A 314 -7.82 4.79 20.94
C GLN A 314 -8.12 3.74 19.87
N ILE A 315 -9.23 3.03 20.05
CA ILE A 315 -9.84 2.08 19.13
C ILE A 315 -11.35 2.32 19.19
N ILE A 316 -12.06 2.18 18.07
CA ILE A 316 -13.53 2.17 18.06
C ILE A 316 -14.00 0.77 17.68
N ASP A 317 -14.91 0.23 18.50
CA ASP A 317 -15.68 -0.98 18.22
C ASP A 317 -16.95 -0.62 17.45
N ILE A 318 -17.21 -1.31 16.34
CA ILE A 318 -18.41 -1.14 15.53
C ILE A 318 -19.12 -2.50 15.37
N ASN A 319 -20.37 -2.53 15.81
CA ASN A 319 -21.25 -3.70 15.66
C ASN A 319 -22.57 -3.28 15.04
N MET A 320 -22.99 -4.01 13.99
CA MET A 320 -24.25 -3.81 13.27
C MET A 320 -25.17 -5.04 13.35
N ASP A 321 -24.90 -5.98 14.26
CA ASP A 321 -25.70 -7.22 14.40
C ASP A 321 -27.03 -6.94 15.13
N GLU A 322 -28.07 -6.70 14.33
CA GLU A 322 -29.43 -6.43 14.78
C GLU A 322 -30.44 -7.12 13.84
N GLY A 323 -31.39 -7.85 14.41
CA GLY A 323 -32.27 -8.76 13.67
C GLY A 323 -33.20 -8.12 12.62
N MET A 324 -33.39 -6.81 12.64
CA MET A 324 -34.22 -6.06 11.67
C MET A 324 -33.37 -5.27 10.67
N LEU A 325 -32.07 -5.46 10.69
CA LEU A 325 -31.11 -4.72 9.86
C LEU A 325 -30.44 -5.68 8.87
N ASP A 326 -30.17 -5.21 7.65
CA ASP A 326 -29.13 -5.81 6.81
C ASP A 326 -27.78 -5.38 7.38
N ALA A 327 -27.23 -6.23 8.24
CA ALA A 327 -26.04 -5.92 9.03
C ALA A 327 -24.81 -5.67 8.13
N GLU A 328 -24.65 -6.46 7.06
CA GLU A 328 -23.54 -6.30 6.11
C GLU A 328 -23.64 -4.95 5.37
N ALA A 329 -24.80 -4.66 4.78
CA ALA A 329 -24.99 -3.42 4.06
C ALA A 329 -24.83 -2.18 4.97
N ALA A 330 -25.32 -2.25 6.21
CA ALA A 330 -25.19 -1.17 7.19
C ALA A 330 -23.75 -0.98 7.63
N MET A 331 -23.00 -2.06 7.87
CA MET A 331 -21.59 -2.03 8.24
C MET A 331 -20.75 -1.40 7.12
N VAL A 332 -20.89 -1.88 5.88
CA VAL A 332 -20.19 -1.34 4.72
C VAL A 332 -20.49 0.14 4.53
N ARG A 333 -21.76 0.52 4.61
CA ARG A 333 -22.15 1.95 4.48
C ARG A 333 -21.52 2.80 5.57
N PHE A 334 -21.59 2.36 6.82
CA PHE A 334 -21.05 3.11 7.95
C PHE A 334 -19.52 3.22 7.89
N LEU A 335 -18.81 2.12 7.59
CA LEU A 335 -17.37 2.12 7.43
C LEU A 335 -16.90 3.01 6.28
N ASN A 336 -17.62 3.04 5.17
CA ASN A 336 -17.33 3.94 4.05
C ASN A 336 -17.46 5.42 4.46
N LEU A 337 -18.44 5.75 5.29
CA LEU A 337 -18.61 7.10 5.83
C LEU A 337 -17.51 7.44 6.85
N VAL A 338 -17.18 6.52 7.75
CA VAL A 338 -16.06 6.66 8.71
C VAL A 338 -14.74 6.92 7.96
N ALA A 339 -14.48 6.19 6.87
CA ALA A 339 -13.26 6.38 6.06
C ALA A 339 -13.15 7.80 5.45
N SER A 340 -14.28 8.50 5.29
CA SER A 340 -14.34 9.87 4.77
C SER A 340 -14.19 10.95 5.85
N GLU A 341 -14.14 10.54 7.14
CA GLU A 341 -14.03 11.42 8.30
C GLU A 341 -12.67 11.26 9.00
N PRO A 342 -11.67 12.11 8.69
CA PRO A 342 -10.32 11.98 9.23
C PRO A 342 -10.26 12.00 10.77
N ASP A 343 -11.15 12.74 11.41
CA ASP A 343 -11.23 12.81 12.88
C ASP A 343 -11.57 11.46 13.51
N ILE A 344 -12.27 10.59 12.76
CA ILE A 344 -12.63 9.24 13.20
C ILE A 344 -11.64 8.23 12.65
N ALA A 345 -11.35 8.29 11.35
CA ALA A 345 -10.52 7.32 10.64
C ALA A 345 -9.06 7.27 11.12
N ARG A 346 -8.60 8.25 11.89
CA ARG A 346 -7.25 8.27 12.47
C ARG A 346 -6.97 7.14 13.44
N VAL A 347 -8.00 6.58 14.09
CA VAL A 347 -7.86 5.44 15.03
C VAL A 347 -8.23 4.13 14.35
N PRO A 348 -7.69 2.99 14.81
CA PRO A 348 -8.11 1.67 14.34
C PRO A 348 -9.58 1.40 14.62
N ILE A 349 -10.20 0.67 13.71
CA ILE A 349 -11.57 0.17 13.84
C ILE A 349 -11.53 -1.33 14.16
N MET A 350 -12.27 -1.73 15.16
CA MET A 350 -12.58 -3.13 15.48
C MET A 350 -13.97 -3.43 14.96
N VAL A 351 -14.11 -4.47 14.15
CA VAL A 351 -15.39 -4.93 13.61
C VAL A 351 -15.80 -6.14 14.42
N ASP A 352 -16.98 -6.06 15.05
CA ASP A 352 -17.55 -7.09 15.92
C ASP A 352 -18.84 -7.67 15.29
#